data_329a2a15e6deb21fa0a5d57f008981ea
#
_entry.id   329a2a15e6deb21fa0a5d57f008981ea
#
_cell.length_a   1.000
_cell.length_b   1.000
_cell.length_c   1.000
_cell.angle_alpha   90.00
_cell.angle_beta   90.00
_cell.angle_gamma   90.00
#
_symmetry.space_group_name_H-M   'P 1'
#
loop_
_entity.id
_entity.type
_entity.pdbx_description
1 polymer ?
#
loop_
_entity_poly.entity_id
_entity_poly.type
_entity_poly.pdbx_seq_one_letter_code
_entity_poly.pdbx_strand_id
1 'polypeptide(L)'
;MGYTTTPALVLHRTRYSDRYSIVHLYSREIGYVGTLVPETSSRKNAVREHLRPLSEVEITLSLSPQRDLARIQEVHSLHPRHAVHTDPAKGAQAIFLSEFLYRILSTTQTPDGELYDYISSSLVLWEGLSRGVANFHLCFLLTLLPYFGIAPDLPD
;
A
#
# COMPACT_ATOMS: atom_id res chain seq x y z
N MET A 1 16.13 18.41 7.58
CA MET A 1 15.39 17.15 7.71
C MET A 1 13.94 17.46 8.03
N GLY A 2 13.04 16.99 7.16
CA GLY A 2 11.60 17.13 7.37
C GLY A 2 10.96 15.84 7.81
N TYR A 3 9.96 15.95 8.66
CA TYR A 3 9.08 14.86 9.00
C TYR A 3 7.72 15.07 8.35
N THR A 4 7.14 14.04 7.79
CA THR A 4 5.81 14.08 7.18
C THR A 4 4.97 12.95 7.73
N THR A 5 3.78 13.27 8.23
CA THR A 5 2.80 12.27 8.67
C THR A 5 1.70 12.18 7.64
N THR A 6 1.42 10.96 7.16
CA THR A 6 0.48 10.73 6.07
C THR A 6 -0.15 9.34 6.17
N PRO A 7 -1.40 9.16 5.74
CA PRO A 7 -1.91 7.83 5.49
C PRO A 7 -1.15 7.17 4.35
N ALA A 8 -0.87 5.90 4.47
CA ALA A 8 -0.13 5.15 3.47
C ALA A 8 -0.62 3.71 3.37
N LEU A 9 -0.60 3.20 2.15
CA LEU A 9 -0.90 1.80 1.83
C LEU A 9 0.39 1.05 1.64
N VAL A 10 0.53 -0.09 2.32
CA VAL A 10 1.68 -0.98 2.16
C VAL A 10 1.50 -1.82 0.90
N LEU A 11 2.45 -1.73 -0.03
CA LEU A 11 2.37 -2.40 -1.33
C LEU A 11 3.20 -3.68 -1.39
N HIS A 12 4.46 -3.57 -1.00
CA HIS A 12 5.42 -4.63 -1.24
C HIS A 12 6.60 -4.52 -0.29
N ARG A 13 7.27 -5.65 -0.06
CA ARG A 13 8.47 -5.71 0.75
C ARG A 13 9.57 -6.42 -0.03
N THR A 14 10.73 -5.79 -0.10
CA THR A 14 11.92 -6.33 -0.75
C THR A 14 13.05 -6.44 0.26
N ARG A 15 13.72 -7.56 0.31
CA ARG A 15 14.92 -7.71 1.14
C ARG A 15 16.06 -6.86 0.54
N TYR A 16 16.66 -6.02 1.36
CA TYR A 16 17.76 -5.14 0.95
C TYR A 16 19.11 -5.68 1.36
N SER A 17 19.24 -6.16 2.61
CA SER A 17 20.45 -6.74 3.17
C SER A 17 20.08 -7.70 4.31
N ASP A 18 21.09 -8.26 4.97
CA ASP A 18 20.84 -9.13 6.13
C ASP A 18 20.17 -8.38 7.32
N ARG A 19 20.33 -7.06 7.35
CA ARG A 19 19.83 -6.22 8.45
C ARG A 19 18.61 -5.38 8.09
N TYR A 20 18.32 -5.19 6.80
CA TYR A 20 17.31 -4.24 6.35
C TYR A 20 16.44 -4.81 5.24
N SER A 21 15.18 -4.40 5.25
CA SER A 21 14.26 -4.56 4.13
C SER A 21 13.80 -3.20 3.64
N ILE A 22 13.38 -3.14 2.38
CA ILE A 22 12.68 -1.98 1.83
C ILE A 22 11.19 -2.30 1.85
N VAL A 23 10.41 -1.44 2.50
CA VAL A 23 8.95 -1.50 2.44
C VAL A 23 8.48 -0.40 1.50
N HIS A 24 7.78 -0.80 0.46
CA HIS A 24 7.25 0.09 -0.56
C HIS A 24 5.85 0.53 -0.17
N LEU A 25 5.66 1.85 -0.09
CA LEU A 25 4.41 2.46 0.35
C LEU A 25 3.85 3.37 -0.75
N TYR A 26 2.54 3.47 -0.80
CA TYR A 26 1.87 4.53 -1.52
C TYR A 26 1.18 5.43 -0.51
N SER A 27 1.65 6.64 -0.37
CA SER A 27 1.15 7.59 0.62
C SER A 27 0.28 8.66 -0.03
N ARG A 28 -0.69 9.17 0.74
CA ARG A 28 -1.62 10.19 0.24
C ARG A 28 -0.91 11.50 -0.08
N GLU A 29 0.02 11.92 0.77
CA GLU A 29 0.66 13.26 0.67
C GLU A 29 1.97 13.24 -0.12
N ILE A 30 2.68 12.10 -0.16
CA ILE A 30 4.00 12.01 -0.79
C ILE A 30 3.95 11.21 -2.11
N GLY A 31 2.96 10.33 -2.26
CA GLY A 31 2.89 9.36 -3.35
C GLY A 31 3.70 8.11 -3.03
N TYR A 32 4.29 7.50 -4.05
CA TYR A 32 5.13 6.33 -3.87
C TYR A 32 6.41 6.68 -3.12
N VAL A 33 6.75 5.88 -2.11
CA VAL A 33 7.97 6.04 -1.32
C VAL A 33 8.49 4.68 -0.86
N GLY A 34 9.80 4.45 -1.04
CA GLY A 34 10.50 3.31 -0.45
C GLY A 34 11.03 3.68 0.93
N THR A 35 10.84 2.80 1.89
CA THR A 35 11.31 3.01 3.26
C THR A 35 12.24 1.89 3.68
N LEU A 36 13.33 2.23 4.34
CA LEU A 36 14.27 1.26 4.88
C LEU A 36 13.86 0.87 6.29
N VAL A 37 13.59 -0.42 6.48
CA VAL A 37 13.12 -0.98 7.75
C VAL A 37 14.12 -2.03 8.25
N PRO A 38 14.64 -1.87 9.46
CA PRO A 38 15.56 -2.87 10.03
C PRO A 38 14.86 -4.19 10.36
N GLU A 39 15.56 -5.30 10.14
CA GLU A 39 15.04 -6.66 10.36
C GLU A 39 15.11 -7.12 11.82
N THR A 40 15.98 -6.52 12.62
CA THR A 40 16.52 -7.17 13.83
C THR A 40 16.31 -6.44 15.13
N SER A 41 15.12 -5.91 15.45
CA SER A 41 14.91 -5.51 16.85
C SER A 41 13.50 -5.83 17.33
N SER A 42 13.38 -6.18 18.61
CA SER A 42 12.10 -6.48 19.27
C SER A 42 11.09 -5.33 19.17
N ARG A 43 11.57 -4.09 19.19
CA ARG A 43 10.77 -2.87 18.98
C ARG A 43 10.18 -2.79 17.57
N LYS A 44 10.79 -3.49 16.63
CA LYS A 44 10.50 -3.46 15.20
C LYS A 44 9.65 -4.64 14.74
N ASN A 45 9.49 -5.67 15.55
CA ASN A 45 8.49 -6.71 15.32
C ASN A 45 7.08 -6.11 15.36
N ALA A 46 6.83 -5.14 16.24
CA ALA A 46 5.57 -4.40 16.28
C ALA A 46 5.37 -3.55 15.00
N VAL A 47 6.42 -2.88 14.52
CA VAL A 47 6.38 -2.12 13.26
C VAL A 47 6.14 -3.07 12.08
N ARG A 48 6.82 -4.21 12.04
CA ARG A 48 6.67 -5.21 10.98
C ARG A 48 5.24 -5.76 10.87
N GLU A 49 4.56 -5.95 11.98
CA GLU A 49 3.17 -6.42 11.98
C GLU A 49 2.23 -5.44 11.30
N HIS A 50 2.51 -4.14 11.41
CA HIS A 50 1.72 -3.10 10.76
C HIS A 50 2.05 -2.97 9.25
N LEU A 51 3.18 -3.51 8.80
CA LEU A 51 3.68 -3.34 7.43
C LEU A 51 3.42 -4.58 6.55
N ARG A 52 2.29 -5.23 6.73
CA ARG A 52 1.85 -6.32 5.85
C ARG A 52 1.23 -5.75 4.56
N PRO A 53 1.38 -6.44 3.41
CA PRO A 53 0.79 -5.97 2.16
C PRO A 53 -0.70 -5.67 2.27
N LEU A 54 -1.11 -4.57 1.65
CA LEU A 54 -2.45 -3.98 1.66
C LEU A 54 -2.91 -3.41 3.01
N SER A 55 -2.12 -3.52 4.06
CA SER A 55 -2.40 -2.79 5.30
C SER A 55 -2.34 -1.29 5.05
N GLU A 56 -3.25 -0.55 5.68
CA GLU A 56 -3.25 0.91 5.65
C GLU A 56 -2.84 1.43 7.01
N VAL A 57 -1.87 2.33 7.01
CA VAL A 57 -1.26 2.87 8.21
C VAL A 57 -1.18 4.39 8.14
N GLU A 58 -1.21 5.04 9.31
CA GLU A 58 -0.72 6.41 9.44
C GLU A 58 0.75 6.35 9.80
N ILE A 59 1.59 6.95 8.98
CA ILE A 59 3.03 6.81 9.09
C ILE A 59 3.70 8.17 9.13
N THR A 60 4.69 8.31 10.02
CA THR A 60 5.56 9.49 10.07
C THR A 60 6.90 9.11 9.48
N LEU A 61 7.27 9.79 8.41
CA LEU A 61 8.50 9.52 7.66
C LEU A 61 9.49 10.66 7.81
N SER A 62 10.75 10.30 7.91
CA SER A 62 11.88 11.22 7.77
C SER A 62 12.39 11.13 6.33
N LEU A 63 12.30 12.26 5.64
CA LEU A 63 12.75 12.42 4.27
C LEU A 63 14.02 13.26 4.25
N SER A 64 14.97 12.88 3.38
CA SER A 64 16.23 13.63 3.20
C SER A 64 16.58 13.66 1.72
N PRO A 65 16.99 14.84 1.19
CA PRO A 65 17.42 14.96 -0.21
C PRO A 65 18.64 14.12 -0.54
N GLN A 66 19.45 13.74 0.46
CA GLN A 66 20.65 12.92 0.26
C GLN A 66 20.37 11.40 0.31
N ARG A 67 19.14 10.99 0.54
CA ARG A 67 18.77 9.57 0.65
C ARG A 67 17.58 9.26 -0.24
N ASP A 68 17.71 8.21 -1.02
CA ASP A 68 16.62 7.73 -1.88
C ASP A 68 15.52 7.02 -1.07
N LEU A 69 15.87 6.51 0.11
CA LEU A 69 14.95 5.78 0.97
C LEU A 69 14.62 6.60 2.21
N ALA A 70 13.34 6.68 2.51
CA ALA A 70 12.84 7.32 3.74
C ALA A 70 13.09 6.43 4.96
N ARG A 71 13.00 7.02 6.14
CA ARG A 71 13.03 6.31 7.43
C ARG A 71 11.70 6.45 8.12
N ILE A 72 11.24 5.36 8.73
CA ILE A 72 10.01 5.35 9.53
C ILE A 72 10.35 5.82 10.94
N GLN A 73 9.66 6.87 11.38
CA GLN A 73 9.75 7.38 12.76
C GLN A 73 8.64 6.79 13.62
N GLU A 74 7.43 6.71 13.09
CA GLU A 74 6.27 6.26 13.83
C GLU A 74 5.27 5.63 12.86
N VAL A 75 4.52 4.62 13.32
CA VAL A 75 3.49 3.96 12.53
C VAL A 75 2.30 3.59 13.43
N HIS A 76 1.08 3.89 12.94
CA HIS A 76 -0.17 3.51 13.58
C HIS A 76 -1.05 2.79 12.57
N SER A 77 -1.68 1.71 12.98
CA SER A 77 -2.60 0.96 12.12
C SER A 77 -3.89 1.73 11.88
N LEU A 78 -4.31 1.86 10.62
CA LEU A 78 -5.62 2.35 10.23
C LEU A 78 -6.55 1.19 9.82
N HIS A 79 -6.08 0.34 8.90
CA HIS A 79 -6.83 -0.83 8.41
C HIS A 79 -5.88 -2.02 8.26
N PRO A 80 -5.88 -2.97 9.22
CA PRO A 80 -4.93 -4.10 9.22
C PRO A 80 -5.29 -5.22 8.24
N ARG A 81 -6.45 -5.21 7.61
CA ARG A 81 -6.90 -6.21 6.62
C ARG A 81 -6.93 -7.64 7.18
N HIS A 82 -7.63 -7.85 8.27
CA HIS A 82 -7.72 -9.16 8.93
C HIS A 82 -8.28 -10.27 8.02
N ALA A 83 -9.21 -9.95 7.12
CA ALA A 83 -9.81 -10.91 6.21
C ALA A 83 -8.81 -11.57 5.26
N VAL A 84 -7.68 -10.93 4.97
CA VAL A 84 -6.59 -11.53 4.18
C VAL A 84 -6.08 -12.83 4.80
N HIS A 85 -6.11 -12.94 6.12
CA HIS A 85 -5.62 -14.10 6.85
C HIS A 85 -6.71 -15.13 7.17
N THR A 86 -7.98 -14.74 7.10
CA THR A 86 -9.11 -15.58 7.50
C THR A 86 -9.95 -16.08 6.34
N ASP A 87 -9.87 -15.43 5.18
CA ASP A 87 -10.61 -15.78 3.96
C ASP A 87 -9.62 -16.14 2.86
N PRO A 88 -9.57 -17.41 2.41
CA PRO A 88 -8.64 -17.85 1.36
C PRO A 88 -8.78 -17.09 0.03
N ALA A 89 -10.01 -16.73 -0.36
CA ALA A 89 -10.24 -15.98 -1.59
C ALA A 89 -9.64 -14.58 -1.50
N LYS A 90 -9.85 -13.89 -0.37
CA LYS A 90 -9.26 -12.56 -0.12
C LYS A 90 -7.75 -12.64 0.02
N GLY A 91 -7.22 -13.69 0.62
CA GLY A 91 -5.78 -13.92 0.70
C GLY A 91 -5.13 -14.03 -0.67
N ALA A 92 -5.73 -14.80 -1.58
CA ALA A 92 -5.26 -14.92 -2.96
C ALA A 92 -5.35 -13.61 -3.73
N GLN A 93 -6.46 -12.89 -3.59
CA GLN A 93 -6.64 -11.58 -4.23
C GLN A 93 -5.64 -10.55 -3.70
N ALA A 94 -5.32 -10.60 -2.41
CA ALA A 94 -4.35 -9.70 -1.79
C ALA A 94 -2.96 -9.83 -2.42
N ILE A 95 -2.53 -11.04 -2.72
CA ILE A 95 -1.25 -11.29 -3.40
C ILE A 95 -1.24 -10.60 -4.77
N PHE A 96 -2.29 -10.78 -5.54
CA PHE A 96 -2.42 -10.14 -6.86
C PHE A 96 -2.51 -8.62 -6.76
N LEU A 97 -3.40 -8.10 -5.91
CA LEU A 97 -3.64 -6.67 -5.79
C LEU A 97 -2.41 -5.91 -5.30
N SER A 98 -1.70 -6.45 -4.31
CA SER A 98 -0.49 -5.80 -3.79
C SER A 98 0.61 -5.72 -4.84
N GLU A 99 0.84 -6.80 -5.59
CA GLU A 99 1.84 -6.83 -6.66
C GLU A 99 1.45 -5.91 -7.82
N PHE A 100 0.20 -5.93 -8.22
CA PHE A 100 -0.31 -5.06 -9.28
C PHE A 100 -0.15 -3.59 -8.90
N LEU A 101 -0.62 -3.21 -7.71
CA LEU A 101 -0.53 -1.83 -7.24
C LEU A 101 0.92 -1.39 -7.09
N TYR A 102 1.78 -2.26 -6.59
CA TYR A 102 3.20 -1.96 -6.50
C TYR A 102 3.80 -1.61 -7.88
N ARG A 103 3.51 -2.44 -8.88
CA ARG A 103 4.07 -2.24 -10.22
C ARG A 103 3.60 -0.95 -10.88
N ILE A 104 2.32 -0.61 -10.75
CA ILE A 104 1.79 0.58 -11.40
C ILE A 104 2.08 1.87 -10.62
N LEU A 105 2.05 1.82 -9.28
CA LEU A 105 2.24 3.00 -8.44
C LEU A 105 3.71 3.36 -8.26
N SER A 106 4.62 2.40 -8.33
CA SER A 106 6.07 2.67 -8.23
C SER A 106 6.61 3.51 -9.39
N THR A 107 5.87 3.63 -10.49
CA THR A 107 6.23 4.47 -11.63
C THR A 107 5.68 5.89 -11.53
N THR A 108 4.79 6.17 -10.57
CA THR A 108 4.21 7.50 -10.38
C THR A 108 5.18 8.38 -9.60
N GLN A 109 5.39 9.61 -10.08
CA GLN A 109 6.33 10.53 -9.45
C GLN A 109 5.66 11.61 -8.61
N THR A 110 4.37 11.78 -8.76
CA THR A 110 3.61 12.81 -8.05
C THR A 110 2.51 12.19 -7.21
N PRO A 111 2.25 12.73 -6.00
CA PRO A 111 1.15 12.26 -5.19
C PRO A 111 -0.20 12.59 -5.85
N ASP A 112 -1.17 11.70 -5.67
CA ASP A 112 -2.54 11.86 -6.13
C ASP A 112 -3.49 11.42 -5.02
N GLY A 113 -4.01 12.39 -4.27
CA GLY A 113 -4.89 12.13 -3.14
C GLY A 113 -6.23 11.50 -3.54
N GLU A 114 -6.77 11.82 -4.72
CA GLU A 114 -8.00 11.21 -5.22
C GLU A 114 -7.79 9.74 -5.55
N LEU A 115 -6.68 9.42 -6.19
CA LEU A 115 -6.31 8.03 -6.47
C LEU A 115 -6.12 7.25 -5.16
N TYR A 116 -5.41 7.83 -4.20
CA TYR A 116 -5.23 7.21 -2.89
C TYR A 116 -6.58 6.93 -2.23
N ASP A 117 -7.47 7.92 -2.18
CA ASP A 117 -8.79 7.79 -1.56
C ASP A 117 -9.65 6.73 -2.25
N TYR A 118 -9.58 6.63 -3.58
CA TYR A 118 -10.26 5.58 -4.33
C TYR A 118 -9.74 4.18 -3.93
N ILE A 119 -8.44 4.01 -3.90
CA ILE A 119 -7.83 2.71 -3.54
C ILE A 119 -8.19 2.34 -2.09
N SER A 120 -8.04 3.27 -1.16
CA SER A 120 -8.36 3.06 0.26
C SER A 120 -9.82 2.66 0.46
N SER A 121 -10.75 3.42 -0.10
CA SER A 121 -12.19 3.15 0.00
C SER A 121 -12.56 1.80 -0.62
N SER A 122 -11.96 1.46 -1.74
CA SER A 122 -12.19 0.18 -2.43
C SER A 122 -11.73 -1.01 -1.59
N LEU A 123 -10.58 -0.88 -0.93
CA LEU A 123 -10.05 -1.94 -0.07
C LEU A 123 -10.87 -2.10 1.21
N VAL A 124 -11.40 -1.02 1.77
CA VAL A 124 -12.33 -1.09 2.91
C VAL A 124 -13.61 -1.84 2.50
N LEU A 125 -14.16 -1.52 1.34
CA LEU A 125 -15.32 -2.23 0.79
C LEU A 125 -15.02 -3.73 0.59
N TRP A 126 -13.90 -4.04 -0.04
CA TRP A 126 -13.45 -5.42 -0.29
C TRP A 126 -13.29 -6.22 0.99
N GLU A 127 -12.70 -5.63 2.02
CA GLU A 127 -12.52 -6.26 3.33
C GLU A 127 -13.86 -6.74 3.93
N GLY A 128 -14.93 -5.94 3.74
CA GLY A 128 -16.26 -6.24 4.26
C GLY A 128 -17.14 -7.12 3.36
N LEU A 129 -16.70 -7.46 2.14
CA LEU A 129 -17.51 -8.25 1.22
C LEU A 129 -17.67 -9.70 1.70
N SER A 130 -18.92 -10.17 1.72
CA SER A 130 -19.29 -11.58 1.91
C SER A 130 -19.75 -12.24 0.61
N ARG A 131 -20.15 -11.43 -0.38
CA ARG A 131 -20.59 -11.88 -1.71
C ARG A 131 -19.91 -11.06 -2.80
N GLY A 132 -19.75 -11.64 -3.99
CA GLY A 132 -19.13 -10.95 -5.11
C GLY A 132 -17.62 -10.77 -5.00
N VAL A 133 -16.98 -11.46 -4.07
CA VAL A 133 -15.53 -11.36 -3.83
C VAL A 133 -14.72 -11.76 -5.06
N ALA A 134 -15.18 -12.80 -5.78
CA ALA A 134 -14.46 -13.32 -6.95
C ALA A 134 -14.28 -12.31 -8.07
N ASN A 135 -15.22 -11.38 -8.22
CA ASN A 135 -15.21 -10.36 -9.29
C ASN A 135 -14.70 -9.00 -8.82
N PHE A 136 -14.38 -8.83 -7.55
CA PHE A 136 -13.96 -7.54 -7.01
C PHE A 136 -12.77 -6.96 -7.76
N HIS A 137 -11.74 -7.77 -8.00
CA HIS A 137 -10.52 -7.31 -8.66
C HIS A 137 -10.78 -6.79 -10.07
N LEU A 138 -11.73 -7.37 -10.81
CA LEU A 138 -12.10 -6.90 -12.15
C LEU A 138 -12.74 -5.52 -12.09
N CYS A 139 -13.73 -5.33 -11.23
CA CYS A 139 -14.39 -4.04 -11.03
C CYS A 139 -13.41 -2.98 -10.53
N PHE A 140 -12.54 -3.35 -9.60
CA PHE A 140 -11.51 -2.47 -9.07
C PHE A 140 -10.57 -1.99 -10.18
N LEU A 141 -10.06 -2.90 -11.01
CA LEU A 141 -9.13 -2.56 -12.08
C LEU A 141 -9.80 -1.67 -13.15
N LEU A 142 -11.03 -2.01 -13.57
CA LEU A 142 -11.74 -1.21 -14.56
C LEU A 142 -12.00 0.22 -14.09
N THR A 143 -12.33 0.40 -12.82
CA THR A 143 -12.55 1.73 -12.23
C THR A 143 -11.25 2.47 -11.97
N LEU A 144 -10.15 1.74 -11.80
CA LEU A 144 -8.81 2.31 -11.60
C LEU A 144 -8.23 2.93 -12.88
N LEU A 145 -8.50 2.32 -14.05
CA LEU A 145 -7.90 2.73 -15.31
C LEU A 145 -8.04 4.21 -15.65
N PRO A 146 -9.18 4.88 -15.42
CA PRO A 146 -9.31 6.32 -15.70
C PRO A 146 -8.31 7.19 -14.95
N TYR A 147 -7.87 6.78 -13.74
CA TYR A 147 -6.85 7.51 -12.99
C TYR A 147 -5.47 7.52 -13.68
N PHE A 148 -5.27 6.60 -14.62
CA PHE A 148 -4.04 6.50 -15.43
C PHE A 148 -4.26 6.98 -16.87
N GLY A 149 -5.36 7.69 -17.13
CA GLY A 149 -5.68 8.21 -18.45
C GLY A 149 -6.15 7.16 -19.44
N ILE A 150 -6.55 5.98 -18.99
CA ILE A 150 -7.04 4.89 -19.82
C ILE A 150 -8.55 4.78 -19.62
N ALA A 151 -9.35 5.10 -20.65
CA ALA A 151 -10.79 4.92 -20.62
C ALA A 151 -11.13 3.71 -21.51
N PRO A 152 -11.64 2.60 -20.94
CA PRO A 152 -12.09 1.50 -21.79
C PRO A 152 -13.37 1.90 -22.53
N ASP A 153 -13.41 1.62 -23.83
CA ASP A 153 -14.63 1.71 -24.63
C ASP A 153 -15.55 0.55 -24.19
N LEU A 154 -16.47 0.87 -23.31
CA LEU A 154 -17.51 -0.08 -22.93
C LEU A 154 -18.68 0.12 -23.90
N PRO A 155 -19.19 -0.95 -24.54
CA PRO A 155 -20.40 -0.85 -25.34
C PRO A 155 -21.57 -0.44 -24.45
N ASP A 156 -22.40 0.48 -24.96
CA ASP A 156 -23.64 0.92 -24.31
C ASP A 156 -24.62 -0.23 -24.04
#